data_f506b15ab4a21d40e756bac3ee29a57a
#
_entry.id   f506b15ab4a21d40e756bac3ee29a57a
#
_cell.length_a   1.000
_cell.length_b   1.000
_cell.length_c   1.000
_cell.angle_alpha   90.00
_cell.angle_beta   90.00
_cell.angle_gamma   90.00
#
_symmetry.space_group_name_H-M   'P 1'
#
loop_
_entity.id
_entity.type
_entity.pdbx_description
1 polymer ?
#
loop_
_entity_poly.entity_id
_entity_poly.type
_entity_poly.pdbx_seq_one_letter_code
_entity_poly.pdbx_strand_id
1 'polypeptide(L)'
;MTKADTIFKENITKIMEEGVWSEQARPKYKDGTTANSKYITGAFAEYDLSKGEFPITTLRPIAIKSAIKEVFWIYQDQTNSLDVLEDKYNVHYWNDWEVEGVPANNGDKRSIGQRYGAVVKKHDIINRLLAQLEVLSLIHI
;
A
#
# COMPACT_ATOMS: atom_id res chain seq x y z
N MET A 1 13.49 19.09 -8.21
CA MET A 1 12.11 18.65 -8.41
C MET A 1 12.16 17.41 -9.30
N THR A 2 11.63 16.29 -8.79
CA THR A 2 11.65 15.01 -9.53
C THR A 2 10.52 14.97 -10.56
N LYS A 3 10.55 14.00 -11.48
CA LYS A 3 9.43 13.74 -12.41
C LYS A 3 8.14 13.45 -11.66
N ALA A 4 8.22 12.71 -10.54
CA ALA A 4 7.08 12.45 -9.67
C ALA A 4 6.47 13.73 -9.09
N ASP A 5 7.29 14.71 -8.69
CA ASP A 5 6.81 16.01 -8.22
C ASP A 5 6.06 16.78 -9.30
N THR A 6 6.58 16.74 -10.52
CA THR A 6 5.96 17.42 -11.67
C THR A 6 4.62 16.81 -11.99
N ILE A 7 4.56 15.47 -12.19
CA ILE A 7 3.31 14.73 -12.46
C ILE A 7 2.28 14.95 -11.34
N PHE A 8 2.73 14.93 -10.07
CA PHE A 8 1.83 15.19 -8.94
C PHE A 8 1.21 16.58 -9.02
N LYS A 9 2.01 17.62 -9.28
CA LYS A 9 1.53 18.99 -9.41
C LYS A 9 0.57 19.17 -10.58
N GLU A 10 0.90 18.61 -11.74
CA GLU A 10 0.04 18.62 -12.93
C GLU A 10 -1.31 17.97 -12.65
N ASN A 11 -1.33 16.79 -12.00
CA ASN A 11 -2.56 16.12 -11.62
C ASN A 11 -3.39 16.93 -10.63
N ILE A 12 -2.76 17.56 -9.61
CA ILE A 12 -3.48 18.42 -8.67
C ILE A 12 -4.07 19.64 -9.39
N THR A 13 -3.30 20.30 -10.25
CA THR A 13 -3.79 21.43 -11.04
C THR A 13 -5.00 21.03 -11.88
N LYS A 14 -4.89 19.90 -12.60
CA LYS A 14 -5.99 19.36 -13.39
C LYS A 14 -7.24 19.04 -12.56
N ILE A 15 -7.06 18.44 -11.37
CA ILE A 15 -8.18 18.20 -10.44
C ILE A 15 -8.83 19.54 -10.02
N MET A 16 -8.04 20.56 -9.73
CA MET A 16 -8.55 21.86 -9.29
C MET A 16 -9.32 22.58 -10.40
N GLU A 17 -8.87 22.52 -11.63
CA GLU A 17 -9.43 23.20 -12.78
C GLU A 17 -10.61 22.42 -13.40
N GLU A 18 -10.42 21.16 -13.72
CA GLU A 18 -11.33 20.34 -14.50
C GLU A 18 -12.12 19.29 -13.67
N GLY A 19 -11.73 19.05 -12.41
CA GLY A 19 -12.31 17.97 -11.62
C GLY A 19 -13.76 18.16 -11.27
N VAL A 20 -14.46 17.03 -11.11
CA VAL A 20 -15.87 16.98 -10.71
C VAL A 20 -15.98 16.75 -9.21
N TRP A 21 -16.94 17.41 -8.55
CA TRP A 21 -17.21 17.20 -7.13
C TRP A 21 -18.00 15.90 -6.89
N SER A 22 -17.56 15.14 -5.89
CA SER A 22 -18.33 14.04 -5.31
C SER A 22 -19.25 14.60 -4.23
N GLU A 23 -20.51 14.89 -4.54
CA GLU A 23 -21.42 15.62 -3.64
C GLU A 23 -22.02 14.77 -2.51
N GLN A 24 -21.85 13.45 -2.54
CA GLN A 24 -22.41 12.52 -1.54
C GLN A 24 -21.34 11.62 -0.94
N ALA A 25 -20.21 12.21 -0.53
CA ALA A 25 -19.14 11.45 0.07
C ALA A 25 -19.60 10.75 1.36
N ARG A 26 -19.30 9.45 1.48
CA ARG A 26 -19.59 8.68 2.70
C ARG A 26 -18.86 9.25 3.93
N PRO A 27 -17.58 9.66 3.87
CA PRO A 27 -16.90 10.28 5.00
C PRO A 27 -17.55 11.62 5.38
N LYS A 28 -17.59 11.90 6.69
CA LYS A 28 -18.08 13.17 7.24
C LYS A 28 -17.02 13.78 8.13
N TYR A 29 -17.01 15.10 8.18
CA TYR A 29 -16.26 15.86 9.18
C TYR A 29 -16.89 15.68 10.57
N LYS A 30 -16.17 16.13 11.62
CA LYS A 30 -16.66 16.04 13.01
C LYS A 30 -17.97 16.80 13.24
N ASP A 31 -18.25 17.83 12.48
CA ASP A 31 -19.48 18.61 12.51
C ASP A 31 -20.67 17.98 11.75
N GLY A 32 -20.46 16.78 11.17
CA GLY A 32 -21.48 16.05 10.42
C GLY A 32 -21.60 16.45 8.95
N THR A 33 -20.88 17.46 8.47
CA THR A 33 -20.87 17.84 7.06
C THR A 33 -20.16 16.79 6.21
N THR A 34 -20.62 16.62 4.96
CA THR A 34 -20.03 15.65 4.03
C THR A 34 -18.62 16.06 3.63
N ALA A 35 -17.64 15.18 3.78
CA ALA A 35 -16.26 15.41 3.33
C ALA A 35 -16.17 15.18 1.82
N ASN A 36 -16.76 16.06 1.03
CA ASN A 36 -16.75 15.98 -0.42
C ASN A 36 -15.35 16.11 -0.98
N SER A 37 -15.04 15.37 -2.05
CA SER A 37 -13.77 15.42 -2.74
C SER A 37 -13.95 15.82 -4.20
N LYS A 38 -12.95 16.47 -4.77
CA LYS A 38 -12.87 16.77 -6.19
C LYS A 38 -11.97 15.72 -6.85
N TYR A 39 -12.37 15.18 -7.99
CA TYR A 39 -11.63 14.12 -8.66
C TYR A 39 -11.68 14.24 -10.18
N ILE A 40 -10.73 13.62 -10.85
CA ILE A 40 -10.72 13.37 -12.29
C ILE A 40 -10.65 11.86 -12.53
N THR A 41 -11.09 11.42 -13.69
CA THR A 41 -10.92 10.04 -14.17
C THR A 41 -9.83 9.97 -15.22
N GLY A 42 -9.02 8.91 -15.20
CA GLY A 42 -8.06 8.64 -16.26
C GLY A 42 -6.78 9.51 -16.18
N ALA A 43 -6.07 9.49 -15.05
CA ALA A 43 -4.69 9.99 -14.99
C ALA A 43 -3.71 8.86 -15.33
N PHE A 44 -2.72 9.15 -16.17
CA PHE A 44 -1.63 8.24 -16.55
C PHE A 44 -0.29 8.84 -16.15
N ALA A 45 0.60 8.00 -15.63
CA ALA A 45 1.96 8.39 -15.29
C ALA A 45 2.94 7.27 -15.71
N GLU A 46 4.02 7.64 -16.37
CA GLU A 46 5.09 6.75 -16.80
C GLU A 46 6.40 7.15 -16.17
N TYR A 47 7.16 6.18 -15.67
CA TYR A 47 8.47 6.39 -15.04
C TYR A 47 9.49 5.44 -15.65
N ASP A 48 10.58 6.01 -16.18
CA ASP A 48 11.71 5.24 -16.69
C ASP A 48 12.69 4.93 -15.55
N LEU A 49 12.57 3.74 -14.99
CA LEU A 49 13.41 3.30 -13.88
C LEU A 49 14.89 3.22 -14.28
N SER A 50 15.21 3.01 -15.56
CA SER A 50 16.59 2.97 -16.05
C SER A 50 17.28 4.33 -15.94
N LYS A 51 16.50 5.41 -15.92
CA LYS A 51 16.97 6.79 -15.70
C LYS A 51 16.87 7.24 -14.26
N GLY A 52 16.51 6.34 -13.34
CA GLY A 52 16.31 6.66 -11.92
C GLY A 52 15.02 7.45 -11.65
N GLU A 53 14.07 7.43 -12.58
CA GLU A 53 12.73 8.02 -12.35
C GLU A 53 11.91 7.10 -11.45
N PHE A 54 11.74 7.48 -10.21
CA PHE A 54 10.98 6.69 -9.24
C PHE A 54 9.68 7.42 -8.86
N PRO A 55 8.53 6.72 -8.72
CA PRO A 55 7.23 7.33 -8.46
C PRO A 55 7.05 7.78 -7.00
N ILE A 56 8.06 8.47 -6.46
CA ILE A 56 8.04 9.04 -5.10
C ILE A 56 8.29 10.53 -5.19
N THR A 57 7.37 11.31 -4.63
CA THR A 57 7.50 12.76 -4.56
C THR A 57 8.46 13.17 -3.44
N THR A 58 9.12 14.32 -3.61
CA THR A 58 9.96 14.95 -2.60
C THR A 58 9.30 16.15 -1.93
N LEU A 59 8.02 16.39 -2.23
CA LEU A 59 7.25 17.54 -1.73
C LEU A 59 7.00 17.50 -0.22
N ARG A 60 7.05 16.32 0.36
CA ARG A 60 7.03 16.10 1.81
C ARG A 60 7.80 14.83 2.16
N PRO A 61 8.28 14.68 3.41
CA PRO A 61 8.85 13.42 3.86
C PRO A 61 7.85 12.27 3.73
N ILE A 62 8.32 11.15 3.16
CA ILE A 62 7.55 9.91 3.00
C ILE A 62 8.22 8.81 3.79
N ALA A 63 7.44 8.04 4.55
CA ALA A 63 7.94 6.93 5.38
C ALA A 63 8.24 5.66 4.52
N ILE A 64 9.01 5.82 3.42
CA ILE A 64 9.30 4.75 2.46
C ILE A 64 9.96 3.53 3.12
N LYS A 65 10.84 3.74 4.10
CA LYS A 65 11.49 2.64 4.82
C LYS A 65 10.47 1.78 5.57
N SER A 66 9.49 2.39 6.23
CA SER A 66 8.42 1.67 6.93
C SER A 66 7.52 0.92 5.95
N ALA A 67 7.19 1.53 4.80
CA ALA A 67 6.41 0.87 3.75
C ALA A 67 7.14 -0.37 3.18
N ILE A 68 8.45 -0.29 2.94
CA ILE A 68 9.25 -1.45 2.48
C ILE A 68 9.27 -2.55 3.55
N LYS A 69 9.43 -2.20 4.82
CA LYS A 69 9.40 -3.15 5.94
C LYS A 69 8.06 -3.86 6.05
N GLU A 70 6.96 -3.13 5.85
CA GLU A 70 5.61 -3.71 5.80
C GLU A 70 5.46 -4.70 4.63
N VAL A 71 6.00 -4.39 3.46
CA VAL A 71 6.02 -5.31 2.32
C VAL A 71 6.78 -6.60 2.65
N PHE A 72 7.93 -6.52 3.34
CA PHE A 72 8.66 -7.69 3.81
C PHE A 72 7.86 -8.50 4.83
N TRP A 73 7.22 -7.87 5.78
CA TRP A 73 6.34 -8.51 6.75
C TRP A 73 5.19 -9.28 6.08
N ILE A 74 4.56 -8.68 5.04
CA ILE A 74 3.44 -9.28 4.33
C ILE A 74 3.88 -10.45 3.43
N TYR A 75 4.91 -10.25 2.61
CA TYR A 75 5.24 -11.17 1.52
C TYR A 75 6.42 -12.09 1.81
N GLN A 76 7.42 -11.62 2.55
CA GLN A 76 8.59 -12.45 2.90
C GLN A 76 8.32 -13.27 4.16
N ASP A 77 7.86 -12.63 5.24
CA ASP A 77 7.55 -13.33 6.48
C ASP A 77 6.17 -14.01 6.44
N GLN A 78 5.29 -13.56 5.56
CA GLN A 78 3.95 -14.10 5.36
C GLN A 78 3.17 -14.23 6.67
N THR A 79 3.23 -13.20 7.51
CA THR A 79 2.62 -13.18 8.83
C THR A 79 1.69 -11.99 9.04
N ASN A 80 0.78 -12.14 9.98
CA ASN A 80 -0.11 -11.09 10.49
C ASN A 80 0.22 -10.70 11.93
N SER A 81 1.39 -11.14 12.44
CA SER A 81 1.84 -10.85 13.79
C SER A 81 2.29 -9.39 13.94
N LEU A 82 1.69 -8.69 14.91
CA LEU A 82 2.13 -7.37 15.30
C LEU A 82 3.45 -7.41 16.08
N ASP A 83 3.71 -8.49 16.81
CA ASP A 83 4.96 -8.66 17.54
C ASP A 83 6.16 -8.75 16.56
N VAL A 84 6.02 -9.51 15.47
CA VAL A 84 7.05 -9.55 14.40
C VAL A 84 7.23 -8.18 13.75
N LEU A 85 6.14 -7.47 13.50
CA LEU A 85 6.19 -6.15 12.86
C LEU A 85 6.89 -5.11 13.73
N GLU A 86 6.69 -5.16 15.05
CA GLU A 86 7.37 -4.28 16.00
C GLU A 86 8.82 -4.70 16.25
N ASP A 87 9.06 -5.94 16.66
CA ASP A 87 10.37 -6.39 17.13
C ASP A 87 11.39 -6.45 16.00
N LYS A 88 11.02 -6.99 14.84
CA LYS A 88 11.90 -7.15 13.69
C LYS A 88 12.03 -5.89 12.85
N TYR A 89 10.92 -5.16 12.69
CA TYR A 89 10.83 -4.07 11.72
C TYR A 89 10.73 -2.68 12.35
N ASN A 90 10.44 -2.58 13.64
CA ASN A 90 10.19 -1.31 14.35
C ASN A 90 9.12 -0.48 13.63
N VAL A 91 7.97 -1.09 13.35
CA VAL A 91 6.80 -0.47 12.71
C VAL A 91 5.59 -0.66 13.61
N HIS A 92 4.93 0.45 14.01
CA HIS A 92 3.93 0.47 15.07
C HIS A 92 2.54 0.95 14.62
N TYR A 93 2.39 1.48 13.41
CA TYR A 93 1.12 2.12 12.99
C TYR A 93 -0.01 1.13 12.71
N TRP A 94 0.24 -0.19 12.81
CA TRP A 94 -0.79 -1.22 12.74
C TRP A 94 -1.40 -1.60 14.09
N ASN A 95 -0.87 -1.09 15.22
CA ASN A 95 -1.32 -1.47 16.56
C ASN A 95 -2.79 -1.15 16.82
N ASP A 96 -3.30 -0.04 16.27
CA ASP A 96 -4.71 0.33 16.38
C ASP A 96 -5.66 -0.63 15.63
N TRP A 97 -5.11 -1.56 14.86
CA TRP A 97 -5.84 -2.57 14.08
C TRP A 97 -5.73 -3.97 14.66
N GLU A 98 -5.22 -4.09 15.87
CA GLU A 98 -5.17 -5.36 16.60
C GLU A 98 -6.56 -5.96 16.76
N VAL A 99 -6.66 -7.27 16.51
CA VAL A 99 -7.92 -8.03 16.72
C VAL A 99 -7.79 -8.83 17.99
N GLU A 100 -8.47 -8.39 19.03
CA GLU A 100 -8.43 -9.03 20.36
C GLU A 100 -8.86 -10.51 20.30
N GLY A 101 -8.11 -11.36 20.96
CA GLY A 101 -8.39 -12.80 21.06
C GLY A 101 -8.13 -13.62 19.80
N VAL A 102 -7.59 -13.02 18.74
CA VAL A 102 -7.24 -13.72 17.51
C VAL A 102 -5.72 -13.79 17.38
N PRO A 103 -5.10 -14.97 17.59
CA PRO A 103 -3.66 -15.14 17.47
C PRO A 103 -3.20 -14.99 16.02
N ALA A 104 -1.92 -14.66 15.85
CA ALA A 104 -1.26 -14.61 14.55
C ALA A 104 -1.07 -16.04 13.99
N ASN A 105 -0.84 -16.11 12.67
CA ASN A 105 -0.62 -17.38 11.98
C ASN A 105 0.69 -18.10 12.34
N ASN A 106 1.59 -17.43 13.03
CA ASN A 106 2.82 -17.99 13.62
C ASN A 106 2.71 -18.34 15.10
N GLY A 107 1.54 -18.10 15.73
CA GLY A 107 1.27 -18.40 17.13
C GLY A 107 1.45 -17.23 18.09
N ASP A 108 1.92 -16.06 17.65
CA ASP A 108 2.00 -14.86 18.48
C ASP A 108 0.63 -14.40 18.92
N LYS A 109 0.55 -13.74 20.08
CA LYS A 109 -0.72 -13.34 20.68
C LYS A 109 -1.40 -12.17 19.97
N ARG A 110 -0.59 -11.23 19.48
CA ARG A 110 -1.06 -9.98 18.86
C ARG A 110 -1.11 -10.11 17.35
N SER A 111 -2.27 -9.86 16.76
CA SER A 111 -2.44 -9.94 15.31
C SER A 111 -3.45 -8.94 14.77
N ILE A 112 -3.39 -8.70 13.46
CA ILE A 112 -4.42 -7.98 12.71
C ILE A 112 -5.51 -8.91 12.16
N GLY A 113 -5.60 -10.15 12.65
CA GLY A 113 -6.55 -11.16 12.17
C GLY A 113 -6.14 -11.76 10.82
N GLN A 114 -7.09 -12.40 10.13
CA GLN A 114 -6.86 -13.10 8.86
C GLN A 114 -6.73 -12.11 7.68
N ARG A 115 -5.66 -11.30 7.70
CA ARG A 115 -5.37 -10.27 6.69
C ARG A 115 -3.93 -10.38 6.20
N TYR A 116 -3.65 -9.73 5.09
CA TYR A 116 -2.28 -9.55 4.55
C TYR A 116 -1.44 -10.83 4.53
N GLY A 117 -0.35 -10.91 5.27
CA GLY A 117 0.58 -12.04 5.29
C GLY A 117 -0.07 -13.38 5.66
N ALA A 118 -1.07 -13.37 6.54
CA ALA A 118 -1.82 -14.60 6.85
C ALA A 118 -2.57 -15.14 5.62
N VAL A 119 -3.16 -14.26 4.80
CA VAL A 119 -3.84 -14.64 3.54
C VAL A 119 -2.80 -15.10 2.51
N VAL A 120 -1.68 -14.40 2.39
CA VAL A 120 -0.57 -14.77 1.49
C VAL A 120 -0.11 -16.20 1.77
N LYS A 121 0.14 -16.52 3.05
CA LYS A 121 0.56 -17.85 3.50
C LYS A 121 -0.54 -18.91 3.29
N LYS A 122 -1.76 -18.61 3.71
CA LYS A 122 -2.90 -19.56 3.63
C LYS A 122 -3.17 -20.03 2.20
N HIS A 123 -3.03 -19.15 1.23
CA HIS A 123 -3.31 -19.46 -0.18
C HIS A 123 -2.06 -19.75 -1.02
N ASP A 124 -0.91 -19.85 -0.38
CA ASP A 124 0.39 -20.11 -1.02
C ASP A 124 0.66 -19.20 -2.22
N ILE A 125 0.35 -17.91 -2.05
CA ILE A 125 0.31 -16.93 -3.14
C ILE A 125 1.68 -16.77 -3.79
N ILE A 126 2.75 -16.74 -3.00
CA ILE A 126 4.11 -16.51 -3.50
C ILE A 126 4.58 -17.68 -4.37
N ASN A 127 4.46 -18.93 -3.91
CA ASN A 127 4.89 -20.10 -4.69
C ASN A 127 4.05 -20.24 -5.98
N ARG A 128 2.76 -19.97 -5.90
CA ARG A 128 1.89 -19.97 -7.09
C ARG A 128 2.29 -18.89 -8.09
N LEU A 129 2.67 -17.69 -7.63
CA LEU A 129 3.16 -16.61 -8.49
C LEU A 129 4.47 -17.01 -9.14
N LEU A 130 5.43 -17.55 -8.39
CA LEU A 130 6.72 -18.00 -8.91
C LEU A 130 6.55 -19.11 -9.97
N ALA A 131 5.70 -20.10 -9.70
CA ALA A 131 5.40 -21.15 -10.67
C ALA A 131 4.78 -20.59 -11.97
N GLN A 132 3.92 -19.57 -11.89
CA GLN A 132 3.37 -18.92 -13.07
C GLN A 132 4.43 -18.14 -13.85
N LEU A 133 5.33 -17.44 -13.16
CA LEU A 133 6.44 -16.71 -13.80
C LEU A 133 7.42 -17.66 -14.50
N GLU A 134 7.70 -18.81 -13.92
CA GLU A 134 8.54 -19.86 -14.54
C GLU A 134 7.91 -20.35 -15.85
N VAL A 135 6.62 -20.66 -15.85
CA VAL A 135 5.90 -21.08 -17.07
C VAL A 135 5.91 -19.96 -18.13
N LEU A 136 5.70 -18.70 -17.74
CA LEU A 136 5.74 -17.57 -18.67
C LEU A 136 7.16 -17.36 -19.24
N SER A 137 8.20 -17.55 -18.46
CA SER A 137 9.58 -17.42 -18.95
C SER A 137 9.94 -18.49 -19.98
N LEU A 138 9.37 -19.70 -19.88
CA LEU A 138 9.55 -20.79 -20.85
C LEU A 138 8.81 -20.54 -22.18
N ILE A 139 7.77 -19.73 -22.19
CA ILE A 139 7.00 -19.40 -23.40
C ILE A 139 7.74 -18.34 -24.24
N HIS A 140 8.63 -17.55 -23.65
CA HIS A 140 9.35 -16.46 -24.31
C HIS A 140 10.80 -16.80 -24.71
N ILE A 141 11.20 -18.04 -24.53
CA ILE A 141 12.45 -18.62 -25.07
C ILE A 141 12.14 -19.45 -26.30
#